data_2952a8ecaa1b772316c5c16b251053eb
#
_entry.id   2952a8ecaa1b772316c5c16b251053eb
#
_cell.length_a   1.000
_cell.length_b   1.000
_cell.length_c   1.000
_cell.angle_alpha   90.00
_cell.angle_beta   90.00
_cell.angle_gamma   90.00
#
_symmetry.space_group_name_H-M   'P 1'
#
loop_
_entity.id
_entity.type
_entity.pdbx_description
1 polymer ?
#
loop_
_entity_poly.entity_id
_entity_poly.type
_entity_poly.pdbx_seq_one_letter_code
_entity_poly.pdbx_strand_id
1 'polypeptide(L)' 'MQLWPQHISYRYRALYNYKPQNDDEVELCEGDVVYVMEKCDDGWFVGTSQRTGIFGTFPGNYVAKA' A
#
# COMPACT_ATOMS: atom_id res chain seq x y z
N MET A 1 8.90 21.26 -13.19
CA MET A 1 8.08 20.09 -12.98
C MET A 1 8.06 19.72 -11.51
N GLN A 2 6.89 19.44 -11.01
CA GLN A 2 6.75 19.12 -9.60
C GLN A 2 6.89 17.63 -9.38
N LEU A 3 7.65 17.27 -8.39
CA LEU A 3 7.84 15.89 -8.00
C LEU A 3 7.38 15.72 -6.57
N TRP A 4 7.35 14.48 -6.13
CA TRP A 4 7.04 14.18 -4.75
C TRP A 4 8.09 14.83 -3.85
N PRO A 5 7.68 15.39 -2.72
CA PRO A 5 8.66 15.93 -1.76
C PRO A 5 9.60 14.80 -1.33
N GLN A 6 10.88 15.10 -1.34
CA GLN A 6 11.88 14.08 -1.07
C GLN A 6 11.82 13.58 0.36
N HIS A 7 11.36 14.40 1.27
CA HIS A 7 11.33 14.04 2.68
C HIS A 7 10.08 13.26 3.09
N ILE A 8 9.12 13.08 2.18
CA ILE A 8 7.90 12.34 2.49
C ILE A 8 8.08 10.91 2.00
N SER A 9 7.93 9.98 2.92
CA SER A 9 8.03 8.57 2.58
C SER A 9 6.63 8.03 2.35
N TYR A 10 6.43 7.41 1.21
CA TYR A 10 5.21 6.67 0.90
C TYR A 10 5.50 5.20 0.69
N ARG A 11 6.66 4.76 1.15
CA ARG A 11 7.05 3.36 1.09
C ARG A 11 6.66 2.73 2.41
N TYR A 12 5.87 1.68 2.33
CA TYR A 12 5.34 0.99 3.50
C TYR A 12 5.68 -0.49 3.41
N ARG A 13 5.58 -1.17 4.54
CA ARG A 13 5.82 -2.60 4.61
C ARG A 13 4.62 -3.27 5.23
N ALA A 14 4.20 -4.39 4.64
CA ALA A 14 3.07 -5.15 5.15
C ALA A 14 3.44 -5.81 6.47
N LEU A 15 2.59 -5.64 7.46
CA LEU A 15 2.74 -6.24 8.78
C LEU A 15 2.10 -7.61 8.84
N TYR A 16 1.09 -7.84 8.01
CA TYR A 16 0.29 -9.06 8.03
C TYR A 16 -0.06 -9.44 6.61
N ASN A 17 -0.40 -10.71 6.44
CA ASN A 17 -0.94 -11.17 5.16
C ASN A 17 -2.38 -10.66 5.01
N TYR A 18 -2.73 -10.30 3.80
CA TYR A 18 -4.09 -9.91 3.48
C TYR A 18 -4.50 -10.56 2.17
N LYS A 19 -5.61 -11.29 2.21
CA LYS A 19 -6.15 -11.93 1.02
C LYS A 19 -7.25 -11.07 0.41
N PRO A 20 -7.12 -10.67 -0.85
CA PRO A 20 -8.14 -9.81 -1.47
C PRO A 20 -9.50 -10.48 -1.45
N GLN A 21 -10.52 -9.68 -1.19
CA GLN A 21 -11.91 -10.13 -1.21
C GLN A 21 -12.66 -9.54 -2.39
N ASN A 22 -12.06 -8.58 -3.09
CA ASN A 22 -12.64 -7.94 -4.27
C ASN A 22 -11.54 -7.75 -5.29
N ASP A 23 -11.94 -7.57 -6.55
CA ASP A 23 -11.00 -7.49 -7.65
C ASP A 23 -10.10 -6.26 -7.59
N ASP A 24 -10.53 -5.21 -6.91
CA ASP A 24 -9.76 -3.98 -6.81
C ASP A 24 -8.79 -3.99 -5.62
N GLU A 25 -8.71 -5.10 -4.90
CA GLU A 25 -7.85 -5.18 -3.72
C GLU A 25 -6.52 -5.83 -4.04
N VAL A 26 -5.50 -5.43 -3.29
CA VAL A 26 -4.14 -5.91 -3.46
C VAL A 26 -3.83 -6.95 -2.40
N GLU A 27 -3.28 -8.07 -2.81
CA GLU A 27 -2.80 -9.07 -1.87
C GLU A 27 -1.57 -8.55 -1.16
N LEU A 28 -1.51 -8.79 0.14
CA LEU A 28 -0.33 -8.50 0.94
C LEU A 28 0.22 -9.78 1.51
N CYS A 29 1.53 -9.92 1.46
CA CYS A 29 2.24 -10.92 2.24
C CYS A 29 3.10 -10.17 3.24
N GLU A 30 3.20 -10.70 4.45
CA GLU A 30 3.99 -10.08 5.49
C GLU A 30 5.38 -9.76 4.95
N GLY A 31 5.83 -8.53 5.14
CA GLY A 31 7.13 -8.09 4.67
C GLY A 31 7.12 -7.46 3.28
N ASP A 32 6.00 -7.55 2.57
CA ASP A 32 5.90 -6.92 1.25
C ASP A 32 6.11 -5.42 1.36
N VAL A 33 6.80 -4.87 0.35
CA VAL A 33 6.91 -3.42 0.21
C VAL A 33 5.76 -2.96 -0.66
N VAL A 34 5.06 -1.93 -0.20
CA VAL A 34 3.99 -1.31 -0.97
C VAL A 34 4.24 0.19 -1.03
N TYR A 35 3.83 0.78 -2.13
CA TYR A 35 3.97 2.22 -2.32
C TYR A 35 2.60 2.83 -2.24
N VAL A 36 2.38 3.62 -1.17
CA VAL A 36 1.08 4.21 -0.89
C VAL A 36 0.96 5.52 -1.65
N MET A 37 -0.09 5.62 -2.45
CA MET A 37 -0.34 6.81 -3.26
C MET A 37 -1.39 7.69 -2.62
N GLU A 38 -2.33 7.09 -1.90
CA GLU A 38 -3.42 7.84 -1.30
C GLU A 38 -3.92 7.11 -0.06
N LYS A 39 -4.27 7.88 0.95
CA LYS A 39 -4.90 7.36 2.17
C LYS A 39 -6.33 7.85 2.19
N CYS A 40 -7.26 6.92 2.20
CA CYS A 40 -8.68 7.25 2.17
C CYS A 40 -9.20 7.42 3.58
N ASP A 41 -10.31 8.16 3.69
CA ASP A 41 -10.90 8.47 5.00
C ASP A 41 -11.42 7.25 5.72
N ASP A 42 -11.72 6.18 4.99
CA ASP A 42 -12.28 4.97 5.58
C ASP A 42 -11.22 4.01 6.10
N GLY A 43 -9.95 4.41 6.07
CA GLY A 43 -8.86 3.58 6.58
C GLY A 43 -8.22 2.70 5.52
N TRP A 44 -8.70 2.72 4.29
CA TRP A 44 -8.09 1.98 3.21
C TRP A 44 -7.05 2.85 2.50
N PHE A 45 -6.02 2.22 2.00
CA PHE A 45 -4.98 2.89 1.24
C PHE A 45 -5.04 2.45 -0.20
N VAL A 46 -4.58 3.32 -1.08
CA VAL A 46 -4.45 3.02 -2.52
C VAL A 46 -2.97 3.02 -2.85
N GLY A 47 -2.52 1.99 -3.52
CA GLY A 47 -1.11 1.92 -3.87
C GLY A 47 -0.77 0.69 -4.68
N THR A 48 0.52 0.43 -4.78
CA THR A 48 1.06 -0.64 -5.62
C THR A 48 1.93 -1.56 -4.79
N SER A 49 1.78 -2.86 -5.00
CA SER A 49 2.66 -3.86 -4.39
C SER A 49 3.90 -4.00 -5.23
N GLN A 50 5.07 -3.90 -4.61
CA GLN A 50 6.32 -4.10 -5.32
C GLN A 50 6.45 -5.54 -5.80
N ARG A 51 6.03 -6.49 -4.97
CA ARG A 51 6.19 -7.90 -5.31
C ARG A 51 5.33 -8.30 -6.50
N THR A 52 4.08 -7.86 -6.55
CA THR A 52 3.15 -8.30 -7.60
C THR A 52 3.01 -7.31 -8.73
N GLY A 53 3.35 -6.05 -8.51
CA GLY A 53 3.13 -4.99 -9.50
C GLY A 53 1.68 -4.56 -9.62
N ILE A 54 0.81 -5.06 -8.74
CA ILE A 54 -0.62 -4.78 -8.85
C ILE A 54 -0.94 -3.51 -8.08
N PHE A 55 -1.74 -2.67 -8.71
CA PHE A 55 -2.23 -1.42 -8.14
C PHE A 55 -3.66 -1.63 -7.67
N GLY A 56 -3.98 -1.13 -6.49
CA GLY A 56 -5.34 -1.24 -5.98
C GLY A 56 -5.41 -0.78 -4.55
N THR A 57 -6.39 -1.30 -3.82
CA THR A 57 -6.64 -0.89 -2.44
C THR A 57 -6.26 -2.00 -1.47
N PHE A 58 -5.93 -1.60 -0.24
CA PHE A 58 -5.62 -2.54 0.83
C PHE A 58 -5.84 -1.85 2.17
N PRO A 59 -6.04 -2.64 3.25
CA PRO A 59 -6.29 -2.05 4.55
C PRO A 59 -5.06 -1.29 5.05
N GLY A 60 -5.24 -0.04 5.42
CA GLY A 60 -4.13 0.81 5.85
C GLY A 60 -3.51 0.38 7.16
N ASN A 61 -4.27 -0.31 8.02
CA ASN A 61 -3.72 -0.76 9.29
C ASN A 61 -2.96 -2.09 9.18
N TYR A 62 -2.82 -2.63 7.97
CA TYR A 62 -2.01 -3.81 7.72
C TYR A 62 -0.60 -3.46 7.29
N VAL A 63 -0.29 -2.18 7.18
CA VAL A 63 1.02 -1.73 6.73
C VAL A 63 1.55 -0.66 7.68
N ALA A 64 2.87 -0.52 7.69
CA ALA A 64 3.53 0.50 8.48
C ALA A 64 4.60 1.15 7.63
N LYS A 65 4.89 2.40 7.91
CA LYS A 65 5.91 3.14 7.19
C LYS A 65 7.25 2.42 7.27
N ALA A 66 7.87 2.28 6.14
CA ALA A 66 9.15 1.58 6.08
C ALA A 66 10.32 2.53 5.97
#